data_5b6d1ba5e024ab4b406ddb6bd1fca24e
#
_entry.id   5b6d1ba5e024ab4b406ddb6bd1fca24e
#
_cell.length_a   1.000
_cell.length_b   1.000
_cell.length_c   1.000
_cell.angle_alpha   90.00
_cell.angle_beta   90.00
_cell.angle_gamma   90.00
#
_symmetry.space_group_name_H-M   'P 1'
#
loop_
_entity.id
_entity.type
_entity.pdbx_description
1 polymer ?
#
loop_
_entity_poly.entity_id
_entity_poly.type
_entity_poly.pdbx_seq_one_letter_code
_entity_poly.pdbx_strand_id
1 'polypeptide(L)'
;MKYSILIPRGESAMIKNITLLDSILDVANCVDINDNNTYIARKVIENCVWLKDMSLEDFLETTNINGSQFKRFYKLYDCNNFSILKERIGLWCDIRKEQVVKQCQWQKQEPLARVIFNLTNYNDFNDFFNVELIDRICKQIYQSKRIIMYGAMGLLNLTHDFQIDMKLFGKDFIRSSMYEDKALVPQKDDFVWLFSMMGRTMNMVGTTMRLKIFNGPCKKLLITQHGALLELSLIHISEPTRRVVI
;
A
#
# COMPACT_ATOMS: atom_id res chain seq x y z
N MET A 1 33.43 -7.85 -10.59
CA MET A 1 33.67 -6.53 -10.00
C MET A 1 32.77 -6.35 -8.80
N LYS A 2 33.33 -6.31 -7.58
CA LYS A 2 32.55 -6.03 -6.37
C LYS A 2 32.47 -4.50 -6.21
N TYR A 3 31.31 -3.94 -6.39
CA TYR A 3 31.06 -2.54 -6.03
C TYR A 3 30.81 -2.48 -4.52
N SER A 4 31.82 -2.09 -3.76
CA SER A 4 31.64 -1.69 -2.36
C SER A 4 31.15 -0.23 -2.36
N ILE A 5 29.87 -0.05 -2.08
CA ILE A 5 29.29 1.27 -1.84
C ILE A 5 29.81 1.72 -0.45
N LEU A 6 30.74 2.67 -0.45
CA LEU A 6 31.15 3.36 0.76
C LEU A 6 30.02 4.29 1.21
N ILE A 7 29.26 3.87 2.22
CA ILE A 7 28.21 4.69 2.84
C ILE A 7 28.91 5.63 3.87
N PRO A 8 28.79 6.95 3.74
CA PRO A 8 29.33 7.89 4.72
C PRO A 8 28.75 7.66 6.12
N ARG A 9 29.54 7.85 7.17
CA ARG A 9 29.16 7.55 8.56
C ARG A 9 27.88 8.26 9.08
N GLY A 10 27.40 9.31 8.41
CA GLY A 10 26.12 9.97 8.70
C GLY A 10 24.89 9.29 8.09
N GLU A 11 25.04 8.50 7.01
CA GLU A 11 23.95 7.84 6.31
C GLU A 11 23.49 6.54 6.98
N SER A 12 24.31 5.92 7.82
CA SER A 12 23.96 4.68 8.53
C SER A 12 22.73 4.87 9.47
N ALA A 13 22.60 6.02 10.12
CA ALA A 13 21.45 6.34 10.95
C ALA A 13 20.20 6.65 10.10
N MET A 14 20.37 7.29 8.97
CA MET A 14 19.32 7.61 8.01
C MET A 14 18.76 6.33 7.38
N ILE A 15 19.60 5.39 6.96
CA ILE A 15 19.21 4.09 6.41
C ILE A 15 18.43 3.26 7.44
N LYS A 16 18.89 3.22 8.70
CA LYS A 16 18.16 2.54 9.78
C LYS A 16 16.77 3.14 10.06
N ASN A 17 16.58 4.42 9.82
CA ASN A 17 15.29 5.08 9.96
C ASN A 17 14.37 4.82 8.76
N ILE A 18 14.93 4.77 7.55
CA ILE A 18 14.17 4.47 6.31
C ILE A 18 13.56 3.06 6.36
N THR A 19 14.25 2.08 6.93
CA THR A 19 13.77 0.68 6.99
C THR A 19 12.79 0.42 8.13
N LEU A 20 12.63 1.32 9.10
CA LEU A 20 11.77 1.08 10.26
C LEU A 20 10.30 0.95 9.88
N LEU A 21 9.76 1.94 9.17
CA LEU A 21 8.33 1.95 8.82
C LEU A 21 8.00 0.85 7.81
N ASP A 22 8.92 0.58 6.88
CA ASP A 22 8.79 -0.54 5.93
C ASP A 22 8.72 -1.88 6.67
N SER A 23 9.60 -2.10 7.65
CA SER A 23 9.58 -3.31 8.47
C SER A 23 8.30 -3.45 9.32
N ILE A 24 7.78 -2.35 9.83
CA ILE A 24 6.50 -2.34 10.54
C ILE A 24 5.35 -2.62 9.57
N LEU A 25 5.40 -2.10 8.34
CA LEU A 25 4.39 -2.36 7.34
C LEU A 25 4.40 -3.82 6.88
N ASP A 26 5.57 -4.45 6.76
CA ASP A 26 5.67 -5.87 6.47
C ASP A 26 4.95 -6.71 7.53
N VAL A 27 5.14 -6.40 8.81
CA VAL A 27 4.41 -7.06 9.90
C VAL A 27 2.91 -6.76 9.85
N ALA A 28 2.53 -5.50 9.55
CA ALA A 28 1.12 -5.12 9.40
C ALA A 28 0.40 -5.85 8.26
N ASN A 29 1.14 -6.21 7.21
CA ASN A 29 0.66 -6.95 6.05
C ASN A 29 0.69 -8.48 6.22
N CYS A 30 1.18 -9.00 7.35
CA CYS A 30 1.13 -10.43 7.63
C CYS A 30 -0.30 -10.95 7.66
N VAL A 31 -0.46 -12.20 7.19
CA VAL A 31 -1.77 -12.86 7.07
C VAL A 31 -2.37 -13.20 8.43
N ASP A 32 -1.53 -13.47 9.44
CA ASP A 32 -2.02 -13.82 10.78
C ASP A 32 -2.52 -12.58 11.54
N ILE A 33 -3.83 -12.37 11.43
CA ILE A 33 -4.54 -11.26 12.08
C ILE A 33 -4.60 -11.44 13.60
N ASN A 34 -4.43 -12.65 14.12
CA ASN A 34 -4.52 -12.93 15.56
C ASN A 34 -3.18 -12.70 16.27
N ASP A 35 -2.09 -12.48 15.51
CA ASP A 35 -0.82 -12.11 16.13
C ASP A 35 -0.87 -10.69 16.68
N ASN A 36 -0.53 -10.54 17.95
CA ASN A 36 -0.51 -9.25 18.62
C ASN A 36 0.40 -8.22 17.93
N ASN A 37 1.55 -8.66 17.38
CA ASN A 37 2.48 -7.77 16.71
C ASN A 37 1.88 -7.26 15.40
N THR A 38 1.15 -8.11 14.68
CA THR A 38 0.42 -7.71 13.47
C THR A 38 -0.65 -6.67 13.79
N TYR A 39 -1.41 -6.86 14.87
CA TYR A 39 -2.39 -5.87 15.31
C TYR A 39 -1.72 -4.54 15.68
N ILE A 40 -0.66 -4.57 16.49
CA ILE A 40 0.07 -3.38 16.90
C ILE A 40 0.68 -2.66 15.70
N ALA A 41 1.32 -3.41 14.78
CA ALA A 41 1.90 -2.86 13.56
C ALA A 41 0.86 -2.12 12.71
N ARG A 42 -0.33 -2.71 12.53
CA ARG A 42 -1.45 -2.04 11.83
C ARG A 42 -1.84 -0.74 12.50
N LYS A 43 -1.95 -0.73 13.84
CA LYS A 43 -2.29 0.49 14.58
C LYS A 43 -1.20 1.56 14.48
N VAL A 44 0.07 1.17 14.45
CA VAL A 44 1.18 2.10 14.20
C VAL A 44 1.10 2.67 12.79
N ILE A 45 0.87 1.86 11.77
CA ILE A 45 0.72 2.33 10.37
C ILE A 45 -0.53 3.21 10.23
N GLU A 46 -1.67 2.85 10.83
CA GLU A 46 -2.89 3.65 10.81
C GLU A 46 -2.68 5.06 11.36
N ASN A 47 -1.79 5.21 12.34
CA ASN A 47 -1.54 6.47 13.04
C ASN A 47 -0.19 7.13 12.67
N CYS A 48 0.62 6.58 11.78
CA CYS A 48 2.01 6.99 11.56
C CYS A 48 2.18 8.49 11.27
N VAL A 49 1.23 9.11 10.57
CA VAL A 49 1.25 10.54 10.22
C VAL A 49 1.09 11.44 11.47
N TRP A 50 0.26 11.00 12.42
CA TRP A 50 -0.08 11.76 13.62
C TRP A 50 0.70 11.32 14.86
N LEU A 51 1.44 10.21 14.75
CA LEU A 51 2.12 9.58 15.88
C LEU A 51 3.09 10.52 16.59
N LYS A 52 3.71 11.44 15.85
CA LYS A 52 4.65 12.44 16.40
C LYS A 52 3.99 13.36 17.41
N ASP A 53 2.70 13.62 17.25
CA ASP A 53 1.93 14.57 18.08
C ASP A 53 1.16 13.87 19.21
N MET A 54 1.14 12.52 19.25
CA MET A 54 0.42 11.75 20.27
C MET A 54 1.27 11.51 21.52
N SER A 55 0.64 11.53 22.69
CA SER A 55 1.22 10.95 23.91
C SER A 55 1.15 9.43 23.87
N LEU A 56 1.89 8.76 24.76
CA LEU A 56 1.79 7.31 24.88
C LEU A 56 0.38 6.88 25.34
N GLU A 57 -0.17 7.62 26.30
CA GLU A 57 -1.50 7.39 26.84
C GLU A 57 -2.57 7.50 25.75
N ASP A 58 -2.55 8.60 24.97
CA ASP A 58 -3.50 8.81 23.87
C ASP A 58 -3.42 7.69 22.83
N PHE A 59 -2.19 7.27 22.48
CA PHE A 59 -2.01 6.17 21.52
C PHE A 59 -2.58 4.86 22.05
N LEU A 60 -2.29 4.49 23.29
CA LEU A 60 -2.78 3.25 23.89
C LEU A 60 -4.31 3.25 24.05
N GLU A 61 -4.89 4.38 24.46
CA GLU A 61 -6.34 4.53 24.61
C GLU A 61 -7.04 4.45 23.25
N THR A 62 -6.57 5.20 22.26
CA THR A 62 -7.16 5.24 20.90
C THR A 62 -7.08 3.88 20.21
N THR A 63 -6.01 3.12 20.45
CA THR A 63 -5.77 1.84 19.76
C THR A 63 -6.21 0.63 20.56
N ASN A 64 -6.57 0.81 21.83
CA ASN A 64 -6.88 -0.29 22.76
C ASN A 64 -5.74 -1.33 22.88
N ILE A 65 -4.49 -0.86 22.87
CA ILE A 65 -3.30 -1.71 22.98
C ILE A 65 -2.82 -1.72 24.43
N ASN A 66 -2.45 -2.88 24.93
CA ASN A 66 -1.82 -3.01 26.24
C ASN A 66 -0.40 -2.41 26.24
N GLY A 67 -0.08 -1.51 27.18
CA GLY A 67 1.20 -0.81 27.26
C GLY A 67 2.41 -1.74 27.38
N SER A 68 2.29 -2.89 28.06
CA SER A 68 3.37 -3.88 28.16
C SER A 68 3.63 -4.58 26.83
N GLN A 69 2.58 -4.88 26.07
CA GLN A 69 2.70 -5.47 24.73
C GLN A 69 3.33 -4.47 23.77
N PHE A 70 2.86 -3.21 23.79
CA PHE A 70 3.43 -2.16 22.97
C PHE A 70 4.91 -1.90 23.29
N LYS A 71 5.28 -1.92 24.56
CA LYS A 71 6.69 -1.83 24.98
C LYS A 71 7.56 -2.94 24.41
N ARG A 72 7.06 -4.17 24.36
CA ARG A 72 7.78 -5.29 23.72
C ARG A 72 7.88 -5.08 22.22
N PHE A 73 6.81 -4.61 21.58
CA PHE A 73 6.76 -4.36 20.15
C PHE A 73 7.82 -3.34 19.70
N TYR A 74 7.86 -2.13 20.28
CA TYR A 74 8.84 -1.14 19.81
C TYR A 74 10.30 -1.50 20.13
N LYS A 75 10.54 -2.36 21.13
CA LYS A 75 11.87 -2.91 21.39
C LYS A 75 12.38 -3.84 20.29
N LEU A 76 11.50 -4.50 19.52
CA LEU A 76 11.89 -5.30 18.36
C LEU A 76 12.58 -4.47 17.28
N TYR A 77 12.35 -3.17 17.30
CA TYR A 77 12.90 -2.20 16.34
C TYR A 77 14.00 -1.31 16.95
N ASP A 78 14.68 -1.78 17.99
CA ASP A 78 15.73 -1.04 18.70
C ASP A 78 15.27 0.32 19.25
N CYS A 79 13.98 0.46 19.56
CA CYS A 79 13.44 1.65 20.22
C CYS A 79 13.34 1.40 21.72
N ASN A 80 14.11 2.11 22.53
CA ASN A 80 14.13 1.93 23.98
C ASN A 80 12.87 2.48 24.67
N ASN A 81 12.21 3.44 24.04
CA ASN A 81 10.98 4.06 24.51
C ASN A 81 10.11 4.55 23.35
N PHE A 82 8.88 4.95 23.67
CA PHE A 82 7.92 5.44 22.67
C PHE A 82 8.37 6.74 22.00
N SER A 83 9.07 7.60 22.72
CA SER A 83 9.57 8.87 22.16
C SER A 83 10.52 8.63 20.99
N ILE A 84 11.43 7.65 21.11
CA ILE A 84 12.35 7.27 20.04
C ILE A 84 11.57 6.67 18.84
N LEU A 85 10.58 5.82 19.11
CA LEU A 85 9.76 5.23 18.02
C LEU A 85 9.05 6.33 17.24
N LYS A 86 8.35 7.24 17.91
CA LYS A 86 7.58 8.31 17.26
C LYS A 86 8.46 9.32 16.53
N GLU A 87 9.64 9.65 17.08
CA GLU A 87 10.60 10.53 16.42
C GLU A 87 11.10 9.91 15.11
N ARG A 88 11.51 8.64 15.14
CA ARG A 88 12.01 7.93 13.94
C ARG A 88 10.92 7.79 12.88
N ILE A 89 9.69 7.43 13.25
CA ILE A 89 8.57 7.33 12.32
C ILE A 89 8.21 8.72 11.77
N GLY A 90 8.13 9.74 12.61
CA GLY A 90 7.81 11.11 12.20
C GLY A 90 8.82 11.66 11.21
N LEU A 91 10.12 11.51 11.50
CA LEU A 91 11.21 11.93 10.62
C LEU A 91 11.12 11.24 9.24
N TRP A 92 10.86 9.93 9.25
CA TRP A 92 10.69 9.18 8.01
C TRP A 92 9.49 9.69 7.20
N CYS A 93 8.33 9.88 7.85
CA CYS A 93 7.13 10.40 7.21
C CYS A 93 7.36 11.78 6.58
N ASP A 94 8.05 12.68 7.28
CA ASP A 94 8.32 14.03 6.80
C ASP A 94 9.28 14.00 5.58
N ILE A 95 10.35 13.22 5.64
CA ILE A 95 11.29 13.04 4.52
C ILE A 95 10.59 12.43 3.30
N ARG A 96 9.84 11.35 3.49
CA ARG A 96 9.17 10.66 2.39
C ARG A 96 8.11 11.53 1.74
N LYS A 97 7.33 12.24 2.54
CA LYS A 97 6.33 13.19 2.05
C LYS A 97 6.97 14.28 1.19
N GLU A 98 8.11 14.83 1.63
CA GLU A 98 8.85 15.82 0.86
C GLU A 98 9.36 15.25 -0.47
N GLN A 99 9.88 14.02 -0.47
CA GLN A 99 10.32 13.33 -1.69
C GLN A 99 9.18 13.15 -2.69
N VAL A 100 8.02 12.64 -2.23
CA VAL A 100 6.84 12.44 -3.09
C VAL A 100 6.33 13.76 -3.65
N VAL A 101 6.27 14.82 -2.83
CA VAL A 101 5.85 16.16 -3.29
C VAL A 101 6.82 16.71 -4.34
N LYS A 102 8.13 16.58 -4.14
CA LYS A 102 9.14 17.01 -5.13
C LYS A 102 9.00 16.22 -6.43
N GLN A 103 8.80 14.93 -6.36
CA GLN A 103 8.56 14.08 -7.52
C GLN A 103 7.30 14.48 -8.27
N CYS A 104 6.20 14.76 -7.57
CA CYS A 104 4.96 15.25 -8.18
C CYS A 104 5.13 16.63 -8.83
N GLN A 105 5.92 17.53 -8.24
CA GLN A 105 6.21 18.84 -8.82
C GLN A 105 7.03 18.71 -10.11
N TRP A 106 8.01 17.81 -10.13
CA TRP A 106 8.79 17.53 -11.34
C TRP A 106 7.92 16.94 -12.44
N GLN A 107 7.02 16.01 -12.12
CA GLN A 107 6.10 15.38 -13.07
C GLN A 107 5.10 16.38 -13.67
N LYS A 108 4.71 17.44 -12.95
CA LYS A 108 3.83 18.50 -13.51
C LYS A 108 4.45 19.27 -14.65
N GLN A 109 5.77 19.30 -14.75
CA GLN A 109 6.50 20.02 -15.81
C GLN A 109 6.69 19.17 -17.07
N GLU A 110 6.47 17.85 -16.98
CA GLU A 110 6.66 16.93 -18.09
C GLU A 110 5.35 16.16 -18.36
N PRO A 111 5.00 15.93 -19.62
CA PRO A 111 3.89 15.05 -19.96
C PRO A 111 4.08 13.67 -19.33
N LEU A 112 3.03 13.08 -18.77
CA LEU A 112 3.09 11.78 -18.10
C LEU A 112 3.72 10.69 -18.98
N ALA A 113 3.41 10.69 -20.29
CA ALA A 113 4.01 9.80 -21.26
C ALA A 113 5.55 9.89 -21.29
N ARG A 114 6.11 11.10 -21.16
CA ARG A 114 7.56 11.32 -21.16
C ARG A 114 8.21 10.85 -19.86
N VAL A 115 7.52 11.06 -18.73
CA VAL A 115 7.99 10.54 -17.43
C VAL A 115 8.10 9.02 -17.48
N ILE A 116 7.08 8.36 -18.02
CA ILE A 116 7.06 6.90 -18.10
C ILE A 116 8.08 6.40 -19.14
N PHE A 117 8.23 7.07 -20.28
CA PHE A 117 9.28 6.77 -21.24
C PHE A 117 10.67 6.80 -20.58
N ASN A 118 10.95 7.86 -19.80
CA ASN A 118 12.23 8.00 -19.11
C ASN A 118 12.45 6.90 -18.04
N LEU A 119 11.37 6.38 -17.43
CA LEU A 119 11.44 5.29 -16.44
C LEU A 119 11.57 3.91 -17.07
N THR A 120 10.98 3.69 -18.25
CA THR A 120 10.84 2.36 -18.85
C THR A 120 11.62 2.16 -20.14
N ASN A 121 12.12 3.22 -20.78
CA ASN A 121 12.68 3.23 -22.14
C ASN A 121 11.72 2.62 -23.21
N TYR A 122 10.41 2.67 -22.96
CA TYR A 122 9.40 2.09 -23.86
C TYR A 122 8.84 3.18 -24.77
N ASN A 123 9.07 3.08 -26.08
CA ASN A 123 8.60 4.03 -27.09
C ASN A 123 7.08 3.93 -27.35
N ASP A 124 6.49 2.76 -27.15
CA ASP A 124 5.09 2.45 -27.52
C ASP A 124 4.11 2.67 -26.37
N PHE A 125 4.50 3.45 -25.38
CA PHE A 125 3.72 3.61 -24.14
C PHE A 125 2.37 4.31 -24.36
N ASN A 126 2.27 5.21 -25.35
CA ASN A 126 1.03 5.92 -25.65
C ASN A 126 -0.10 4.99 -26.09
N ASP A 127 0.23 3.82 -26.69
CA ASP A 127 -0.76 2.83 -27.12
C ASP A 127 -1.33 2.04 -25.93
N PHE A 128 -0.64 2.07 -24.77
CA PHE A 128 -0.98 1.30 -23.58
C PHE A 128 -1.57 2.14 -22.45
N PHE A 129 -1.49 3.46 -22.53
CA PHE A 129 -1.80 4.34 -21.42
C PHE A 129 -3.08 5.13 -21.64
N ASN A 130 -4.17 4.68 -21.05
CA ASN A 130 -5.42 5.42 -21.09
C ASN A 130 -5.47 6.48 -19.96
N VAL A 131 -5.12 7.71 -20.30
CA VAL A 131 -5.08 8.85 -19.35
C VAL A 131 -6.44 9.08 -18.70
N GLU A 132 -7.55 8.94 -19.46
CA GLU A 132 -8.90 9.12 -18.92
C GLU A 132 -9.25 8.05 -17.89
N LEU A 133 -8.79 6.84 -18.11
CA LEU A 133 -8.98 5.72 -17.16
C LEU A 133 -8.22 5.99 -15.87
N ILE A 134 -6.95 6.44 -15.97
CA ILE A 134 -6.15 6.80 -14.79
C ILE A 134 -6.81 7.92 -14.02
N ASP A 135 -7.28 8.97 -14.70
CA ASP A 135 -7.97 10.07 -14.05
C ASP A 135 -9.23 9.58 -13.29
N ARG A 136 -9.99 8.65 -13.87
CA ARG A 136 -11.14 8.02 -13.19
C ARG A 136 -10.70 7.22 -11.97
N ILE A 137 -9.59 6.47 -12.05
CA ILE A 137 -9.05 5.72 -10.92
C ILE A 137 -8.61 6.68 -9.80
N CYS A 138 -7.86 7.74 -10.14
CA CYS A 138 -7.43 8.75 -9.19
C CYS A 138 -8.62 9.43 -8.49
N LYS A 139 -9.66 9.81 -9.24
CA LYS A 139 -10.90 10.36 -8.69
C LYS A 139 -11.58 9.37 -7.74
N GLN A 140 -11.59 8.08 -8.10
CA GLN A 140 -12.17 7.04 -7.26
C GLN A 140 -11.37 6.82 -5.98
N ILE A 141 -10.03 6.83 -6.04
CA ILE A 141 -9.16 6.77 -4.86
C ILE A 141 -9.49 7.96 -3.94
N TYR A 142 -9.57 9.16 -4.51
CA TYR A 142 -9.84 10.39 -3.74
C TYR A 142 -11.18 10.32 -3.01
N GLN A 143 -12.23 9.83 -3.66
CA GLN A 143 -13.60 9.75 -3.13
C GLN A 143 -13.82 8.63 -2.13
N SER A 144 -12.98 7.58 -2.17
CA SER A 144 -13.18 6.39 -1.33
C SER A 144 -12.63 6.61 0.08
N LYS A 145 -13.30 5.99 1.05
CA LYS A 145 -12.89 6.02 2.45
C LYS A 145 -11.59 5.21 2.65
N ARG A 146 -11.55 4.01 2.09
CA ARG A 146 -10.39 3.13 2.11
C ARG A 146 -10.32 2.31 0.82
N ILE A 147 -9.14 1.85 0.49
CA ILE A 147 -8.90 0.99 -0.65
C ILE A 147 -8.48 -0.39 -0.14
N ILE A 148 -9.21 -1.43 -0.54
CA ILE A 148 -8.90 -2.80 -0.14
C ILE A 148 -8.31 -3.53 -1.33
N MET A 149 -7.10 -4.04 -1.16
CA MET A 149 -6.36 -4.74 -2.19
C MET A 149 -6.41 -6.26 -1.96
N TYR A 150 -6.89 -6.99 -2.95
CA TYR A 150 -6.92 -8.45 -2.96
C TYR A 150 -6.07 -8.98 -4.10
N GLY A 151 -5.33 -10.04 -3.84
CA GLY A 151 -4.49 -10.66 -4.87
C GLY A 151 -3.53 -11.68 -4.31
N ALA A 152 -2.71 -12.27 -5.19
CA ALA A 152 -1.60 -13.10 -4.77
C ALA A 152 -0.52 -12.26 -4.10
N MET A 153 0.13 -12.81 -3.06
CA MET A 153 1.13 -12.08 -2.24
C MET A 153 2.23 -11.43 -3.09
N GLY A 154 2.73 -12.12 -4.12
CA GLY A 154 3.77 -11.58 -5.01
C GLY A 154 3.35 -10.30 -5.74
N LEU A 155 2.09 -10.20 -6.14
CA LEU A 155 1.55 -8.98 -6.77
C LEU A 155 1.30 -7.88 -5.75
N LEU A 156 0.79 -8.25 -4.58
CA LEU A 156 0.54 -7.29 -3.50
C LEU A 156 1.85 -6.67 -2.97
N ASN A 157 2.97 -7.41 -3.03
CA ASN A 157 4.27 -6.86 -2.63
C ASN A 157 4.72 -5.69 -3.50
N LEU A 158 4.30 -5.62 -4.76
CA LEU A 158 4.57 -4.48 -5.64
C LEU A 158 3.88 -3.18 -5.18
N THR A 159 2.89 -3.29 -4.31
CA THR A 159 2.16 -2.11 -3.79
C THR A 159 2.71 -1.61 -2.45
N HIS A 160 3.83 -2.12 -1.96
CA HIS A 160 4.36 -1.81 -0.63
C HIS A 160 4.63 -0.32 -0.45
N ASP A 161 5.52 0.24 -1.26
CA ASP A 161 5.87 1.67 -1.19
C ASP A 161 4.66 2.57 -1.45
N PHE A 162 3.83 2.18 -2.43
CA PHE A 162 2.61 2.89 -2.75
C PHE A 162 1.62 2.93 -1.57
N GLN A 163 1.54 1.85 -0.81
CA GLN A 163 0.69 1.77 0.39
C GLN A 163 1.09 2.82 1.43
N ILE A 164 2.39 2.96 1.68
CA ILE A 164 2.92 3.96 2.60
C ILE A 164 2.74 5.37 2.04
N ASP A 165 3.13 5.59 0.79
CA ASP A 165 3.01 6.91 0.16
C ASP A 165 1.57 7.43 0.23
N MET A 166 0.61 6.59 -0.08
CA MET A 166 -0.80 6.97 -0.02
C MET A 166 -1.27 7.23 1.41
N LYS A 167 -0.73 6.52 2.40
CA LYS A 167 -1.01 6.79 3.80
C LYS A 167 -0.55 8.17 4.24
N LEU A 168 0.60 8.65 3.77
CA LEU A 168 1.10 10.00 4.04
C LEU A 168 0.15 11.10 3.57
N PHE A 169 -0.68 10.80 2.56
CA PHE A 169 -1.71 11.69 2.02
C PHE A 169 -3.14 11.36 2.51
N GLY A 170 -3.24 10.62 3.60
CA GLY A 170 -4.51 10.34 4.27
C GLY A 170 -5.38 9.28 3.59
N LYS A 171 -4.79 8.41 2.75
CA LYS A 171 -5.51 7.32 2.09
C LYS A 171 -5.06 5.96 2.60
N ASP A 172 -6.01 5.18 3.08
CA ASP A 172 -5.75 3.83 3.58
C ASP A 172 -5.83 2.81 2.45
N PHE A 173 -4.68 2.24 2.12
CA PHE A 173 -4.55 1.09 1.25
C PHE A 173 -4.28 -0.14 2.11
N ILE A 174 -5.23 -1.07 2.14
CA ILE A 174 -5.21 -2.21 3.05
C ILE A 174 -5.11 -3.49 2.23
N ARG A 175 -4.08 -4.29 2.48
CA ARG A 175 -4.00 -5.64 1.90
C ARG A 175 -4.93 -6.56 2.66
N SER A 176 -5.68 -7.38 1.95
CA SER A 176 -6.56 -8.38 2.53
C SER A 176 -6.29 -9.74 1.94
N SER A 177 -6.26 -10.75 2.79
CA SER A 177 -6.27 -12.14 2.34
C SER A 177 -7.56 -12.42 1.57
N MET A 178 -7.46 -13.22 0.51
CA MET A 178 -8.61 -13.76 -0.20
C MET A 178 -8.99 -15.18 0.26
N TYR A 179 -8.13 -15.81 1.05
CA TYR A 179 -8.14 -17.26 1.26
C TYR A 179 -8.79 -17.71 2.56
N GLU A 180 -9.23 -16.78 3.41
CA GLU A 180 -9.64 -17.11 4.75
C GLU A 180 -10.93 -16.41 5.18
N ASP A 181 -11.59 -16.97 6.21
CA ASP A 181 -12.72 -16.35 6.90
C ASP A 181 -12.39 -14.95 7.47
N LYS A 182 -11.12 -14.62 7.56
CA LYS A 182 -10.56 -13.36 8.05
C LYS A 182 -10.40 -12.28 6.97
N ALA A 183 -10.75 -12.56 5.72
CA ALA A 183 -10.71 -11.54 4.67
C ALA A 183 -11.62 -10.37 5.01
N LEU A 184 -11.15 -9.15 4.74
CA LEU A 184 -11.97 -7.97 4.89
C LEU A 184 -13.16 -8.04 3.93
N VAL A 185 -14.36 -7.76 4.44
CA VAL A 185 -15.54 -7.64 3.61
C VAL A 185 -15.68 -6.18 3.17
N PRO A 186 -15.72 -5.90 1.85
CA PRO A 186 -15.85 -4.54 1.36
C PRO A 186 -17.19 -3.91 1.74
N GLN A 187 -17.16 -2.63 2.09
CA GLN A 187 -18.34 -1.82 2.38
C GLN A 187 -18.64 -0.88 1.19
N LYS A 188 -19.79 -0.20 1.22
CA LYS A 188 -20.27 0.65 0.12
C LYS A 188 -19.26 1.75 -0.27
N ASP A 189 -18.59 2.34 0.71
CA ASP A 189 -17.67 3.47 0.49
C ASP A 189 -16.21 3.04 0.27
N ASP A 190 -15.97 1.73 0.17
CA ASP A 190 -14.66 1.20 -0.16
C ASP A 190 -14.44 1.19 -1.69
N PHE A 191 -13.15 1.21 -2.06
CA PHE A 191 -12.73 0.92 -3.41
C PHE A 191 -11.91 -0.36 -3.41
N VAL A 192 -12.31 -1.34 -4.17
CA VAL A 192 -11.66 -2.66 -4.20
C VAL A 192 -10.72 -2.75 -5.39
N TRP A 193 -9.47 -3.11 -5.14
CA TRP A 193 -8.48 -3.45 -6.15
C TRP A 193 -8.25 -4.95 -6.16
N LEU A 194 -8.48 -5.56 -7.32
CA LEU A 194 -8.34 -7.01 -7.53
C LEU A 194 -7.15 -7.24 -8.46
N PHE A 195 -6.09 -7.85 -7.94
CA PHE A 195 -4.90 -8.21 -8.70
C PHE A 195 -4.97 -9.68 -9.10
N SER A 196 -5.22 -9.96 -10.37
CA SER A 196 -5.33 -11.33 -10.86
C SER A 196 -4.82 -11.46 -12.28
N MET A 197 -3.49 -11.40 -12.47
CA MET A 197 -2.87 -11.37 -13.80
C MET A 197 -3.39 -12.46 -14.73
N MET A 198 -3.39 -13.71 -14.28
CA MET A 198 -3.81 -14.88 -15.08
C MET A 198 -5.22 -15.38 -14.72
N GLY A 199 -6.01 -14.63 -14.01
CA GLY A 199 -7.34 -15.06 -13.56
C GLY A 199 -7.34 -16.09 -12.42
N ARG A 200 -6.18 -16.63 -12.02
CA ARG A 200 -6.10 -17.72 -11.04
C ARG A 200 -6.58 -17.30 -9.65
N THR A 201 -6.24 -16.09 -9.23
CA THR A 201 -6.64 -15.56 -7.92
C THR A 201 -8.16 -15.60 -7.75
N MET A 202 -8.89 -15.39 -8.85
CA MET A 202 -10.35 -15.39 -8.86
C MET A 202 -10.94 -16.80 -8.66
N ASN A 203 -10.21 -17.83 -9.07
CA ASN A 203 -10.64 -19.23 -8.96
C ASN A 203 -10.25 -19.86 -7.62
N MET A 204 -9.24 -19.29 -6.93
CA MET A 204 -8.71 -19.84 -5.67
C MET A 204 -9.48 -19.39 -4.42
N VAL A 205 -10.34 -18.38 -4.55
CA VAL A 205 -11.12 -17.86 -3.42
C VAL A 205 -12.28 -18.78 -3.14
N GLY A 206 -12.52 -19.10 -1.86
CA GLY A 206 -13.73 -19.79 -1.42
C GLY A 206 -14.97 -19.09 -1.97
N THR A 207 -15.93 -19.85 -2.49
CA THR A 207 -17.09 -19.32 -3.22
C THR A 207 -17.81 -18.21 -2.47
N THR A 208 -17.99 -18.36 -1.16
CA THR A 208 -18.70 -17.38 -0.33
C THR A 208 -17.98 -16.04 -0.26
N MET A 209 -16.65 -16.03 -0.03
CA MET A 209 -15.87 -14.79 0.06
C MET A 209 -15.78 -14.12 -1.32
N ARG A 210 -15.58 -14.90 -2.39
CA ARG A 210 -15.61 -14.39 -3.76
C ARG A 210 -16.93 -13.65 -4.04
N LEU A 211 -18.06 -14.24 -3.71
CA LEU A 211 -19.36 -13.62 -3.89
C LEU A 211 -19.51 -12.34 -3.08
N LYS A 212 -19.03 -12.29 -1.84
CA LYS A 212 -19.06 -11.08 -1.02
C LYS A 212 -18.21 -9.95 -1.62
N ILE A 213 -17.03 -10.26 -2.17
CA ILE A 213 -16.16 -9.27 -2.81
C ILE A 213 -16.78 -8.80 -4.13
N PHE A 214 -17.23 -9.73 -4.99
CA PHE A 214 -17.73 -9.39 -6.33
C PHE A 214 -19.12 -8.76 -6.32
N ASN A 215 -20.02 -9.25 -5.50
CA ASN A 215 -21.39 -8.74 -5.40
C ASN A 215 -21.52 -7.61 -4.37
N GLY A 216 -20.44 -7.25 -3.67
CA GLY A 216 -20.43 -6.13 -2.73
C GLY A 216 -20.82 -4.81 -3.41
N PRO A 217 -21.41 -3.85 -2.68
CA PRO A 217 -21.90 -2.59 -3.22
C PRO A 217 -20.84 -1.58 -3.60
N CYS A 218 -19.58 -1.91 -3.38
CA CYS A 218 -18.41 -1.05 -3.62
C CYS A 218 -17.98 -1.01 -5.08
N LYS A 219 -17.27 0.03 -5.49
CA LYS A 219 -16.61 0.09 -6.79
C LYS A 219 -15.37 -0.79 -6.81
N LYS A 220 -15.05 -1.35 -7.98
CA LYS A 220 -13.98 -2.34 -8.15
C LYS A 220 -13.10 -1.97 -9.32
N LEU A 221 -11.80 -2.16 -9.15
CA LEU A 221 -10.78 -2.12 -10.19
C LEU A 221 -10.20 -3.53 -10.31
N LEU A 222 -10.25 -4.10 -11.50
CA LEU A 222 -9.60 -5.37 -11.80
C LEU A 222 -8.33 -5.12 -12.61
N ILE A 223 -7.21 -5.58 -12.11
CA ILE A 223 -5.91 -5.55 -12.79
C ILE A 223 -5.61 -6.97 -13.24
N THR A 224 -5.69 -7.21 -14.54
CA THR A 224 -5.58 -8.56 -15.12
C THR A 224 -5.03 -8.52 -16.54
N GLN A 225 -4.34 -9.59 -16.94
CA GLN A 225 -4.01 -9.88 -18.33
C GLN A 225 -5.03 -10.81 -19.00
N HIS A 226 -6.03 -11.29 -18.25
CA HIS A 226 -6.98 -12.29 -18.73
C HIS A 226 -8.28 -11.59 -19.21
N GLY A 227 -8.44 -11.46 -20.52
CA GLY A 227 -9.53 -10.74 -21.16
C GLY A 227 -10.94 -11.22 -20.77
N ALA A 228 -11.15 -12.52 -20.53
CA ALA A 228 -12.46 -13.06 -20.14
C ALA A 228 -12.96 -12.60 -18.75
N LEU A 229 -12.12 -11.94 -17.96
CA LEU A 229 -12.53 -11.41 -16.65
C LEU A 229 -13.02 -9.96 -16.71
N LEU A 230 -13.05 -9.35 -17.86
CA LEU A 230 -13.39 -7.93 -18.03
C LEU A 230 -14.81 -7.59 -17.62
N GLU A 231 -15.74 -8.52 -17.79
CA GLU A 231 -17.14 -8.33 -17.39
C GLU A 231 -17.33 -8.17 -15.87
N LEU A 232 -16.33 -8.55 -15.08
CA LEU A 232 -16.38 -8.47 -13.61
C LEU A 232 -16.01 -7.10 -13.04
N SER A 233 -15.48 -6.21 -13.87
CA SER A 233 -14.99 -4.91 -13.45
C SER A 233 -15.93 -3.78 -13.89
N LEU A 234 -16.27 -2.88 -12.97
CA LEU A 234 -16.98 -1.63 -13.30
C LEU A 234 -16.03 -0.57 -13.89
N ILE A 235 -14.73 -0.75 -13.69
CA ILE A 235 -13.69 0.08 -14.28
C ILE A 235 -12.77 -0.89 -15.02
N HIS A 236 -12.91 -0.95 -16.33
CA HIS A 236 -12.09 -1.82 -17.17
C HIS A 236 -10.74 -1.17 -17.43
N ILE A 237 -9.66 -1.85 -17.02
CA ILE A 237 -8.35 -1.70 -17.66
C ILE A 237 -8.22 -2.93 -18.55
N SER A 238 -8.67 -2.82 -19.78
CA SER A 238 -8.51 -3.89 -20.77
C SER A 238 -7.76 -3.36 -21.95
N GLU A 239 -6.78 -4.12 -22.37
CA GLU A 239 -6.29 -4.04 -23.73
C GLU A 239 -6.80 -5.22 -24.53
N PRO A 240 -7.15 -4.98 -25.80
CA PRO A 240 -7.26 -6.05 -26.74
C PRO A 240 -5.84 -6.51 -27.11
N THR A 241 -5.46 -7.66 -26.61
CA THR A 241 -4.47 -8.55 -27.23
C THR A 241 -2.96 -8.32 -27.10
N ARG A 242 -2.35 -7.57 -26.21
CA ARG A 242 -0.90 -7.78 -25.90
C ARG A 242 -0.46 -7.07 -24.62
N ARG A 243 -0.08 -7.90 -23.63
CA ARG A 243 0.78 -7.59 -22.46
C ARG A 243 0.69 -6.19 -21.88
N VAL A 244 -0.18 -6.00 -20.90
CA VAL A 244 -0.03 -4.89 -19.97
C VAL A 244 0.84 -5.33 -18.81
N VAL A 245 1.95 -4.62 -18.65
CA VAL A 245 2.71 -4.56 -17.41
C VAL A 245 2.45 -3.17 -16.86
N ILE A 246 1.68 -3.06 -15.81
CA ILE A 246 1.76 -1.95 -14.87
C ILE A 246 2.37 -2.50 -13.61
#